data_29f10952ce9e8fcac3d2234d8092a0b4
#
_entry.id   29f10952ce9e8fcac3d2234d8092a0b4
#
_cell.length_a   1.000
_cell.length_b   1.000
_cell.length_c   1.000
_cell.angle_alpha   90.00
_cell.angle_beta   90.00
_cell.angle_gamma   90.00
#
_symmetry.space_group_name_H-M   'P 1'
#
loop_
_entity.id
_entity.type
_entity.pdbx_description
1 polymer ?
#
loop_
_entity_poly.entity_id
_entity_poly.type
_entity_poly.pdbx_seq_one_letter_code
_entity_poly.pdbx_strand_id
1 'polypeptide(L)'
;MTLFEIKKILLNRNYRKILKSQENEIMRYIPFAETFEEALYAIKNDILEKPICQYPGCNNKIPHRWYNTGLGTYSIGCGEDHTKRLNNLKKYGVENVSQLKEVKEKKETTTMKNHGVKNPKQNPIIASKIENTMNKLYGGFGKKGTLKDKIENTCLERFGSLNPMHADEHRLSLVKTLFDKILDRLETVVKPNFTFEEYQGSEAKQEWICVPCGEIFLGKIDNGGIPRCPKCFPNQKKSYGEMDLFNIINIPDKIQGDRSILLNKELDIYIPSKKIAIEFNGIYWHSEARGKFKNYHLDKTIRCEEQGIQLIHIFESEWVYQQEIIKSIIASKLGNFDNKISARKCTIKEIDILDKNTFLDENHLEGSVESNINFGLFYNDELVFIMCFKSLKNNHFELIRYCSKLNTMVYGGLSRLLNAFKLNYFPKYIKCLIDRRFSFNHNLQKFDFKLKGTLPPSHFFISNNKLIKPENNLKDETNKIWNCGYYNFVWTRENLNK
;
A
#
# COMPACT_ATOMS: atom_id res chain seq x y z
N MET A 1 55.20 13.42 -13.25
CA MET A 1 55.05 12.59 -12.01
C MET A 1 53.87 11.65 -12.19
N THR A 2 53.99 10.39 -11.78
CA THR A 2 52.85 9.42 -11.90
C THR A 2 51.83 9.59 -10.79
N LEU A 3 50.58 9.13 -11.03
CA LEU A 3 49.51 9.12 -10.00
C LEU A 3 49.93 8.35 -8.75
N PHE A 4 50.73 7.29 -8.91
CA PHE A 4 51.24 6.49 -7.82
C PHE A 4 52.22 7.29 -6.94
N GLU A 5 53.12 8.05 -7.55
CA GLU A 5 54.05 8.93 -6.84
C GLU A 5 53.33 10.04 -6.09
N ILE A 6 52.29 10.64 -6.71
CA ILE A 6 51.43 11.65 -6.03
C ILE A 6 50.73 11.04 -4.81
N LYS A 7 50.12 9.86 -4.91
CA LYS A 7 49.50 9.17 -3.80
C LYS A 7 50.46 8.87 -2.66
N LYS A 8 51.70 8.46 -2.99
CA LYS A 8 52.76 8.22 -1.98
C LYS A 8 53.14 9.51 -1.24
N ILE A 9 53.23 10.62 -1.95
CA ILE A 9 53.55 11.93 -1.37
C ILE A 9 52.39 12.44 -0.50
N LEU A 10 51.12 12.17 -0.86
CA LEU A 10 49.93 12.54 -0.07
C LEU A 10 49.87 11.90 1.34
N LEU A 11 50.69 10.88 1.60
CA LEU A 11 50.87 10.31 2.95
C LEU A 11 51.81 11.15 3.84
N ASN A 12 52.59 12.07 3.24
CA ASN A 12 53.49 12.93 3.97
C ASN A 12 52.76 14.18 4.53
N ARG A 13 53.05 14.59 5.75
CA ARG A 13 52.45 15.78 6.38
C ARG A 13 52.74 17.08 5.59
N ASN A 14 53.83 17.15 4.87
CA ASN A 14 54.25 18.30 4.09
C ASN A 14 53.87 18.20 2.58
N TYR A 15 52.93 17.33 2.20
CA TYR A 15 52.54 17.06 0.83
C TYR A 15 52.21 18.32 0.03
N ARG A 16 51.57 19.33 0.61
CA ARG A 16 51.24 20.59 -0.07
C ARG A 16 52.47 21.31 -0.56
N LYS A 17 53.49 21.44 0.28
CA LYS A 17 54.73 22.12 -0.09
C LYS A 17 55.49 21.37 -1.19
N ILE A 18 55.45 20.04 -1.15
CA ILE A 18 56.10 19.18 -2.13
C ILE A 18 55.38 19.22 -3.49
N LEU A 19 54.06 19.17 -3.49
CA LEU A 19 53.27 19.07 -4.73
C LEU A 19 52.89 20.42 -5.35
N LYS A 20 53.06 21.54 -4.65
CA LYS A 20 52.63 22.86 -5.11
C LYS A 20 53.35 23.30 -6.39
N SER A 21 54.64 22.96 -6.56
CA SER A 21 55.40 23.26 -7.77
C SER A 21 54.91 22.49 -9.01
N GLN A 22 54.09 21.46 -8.82
CA GLN A 22 53.55 20.60 -9.89
C GLN A 22 52.04 20.72 -10.05
N GLU A 23 51.46 21.79 -9.52
CA GLU A 23 50.01 22.03 -9.52
C GLU A 23 49.37 21.89 -10.92
N ASN A 24 49.98 22.53 -11.91
CA ASN A 24 49.46 22.50 -13.29
C ASN A 24 49.47 21.09 -13.91
N GLU A 25 50.43 20.27 -13.56
CA GLU A 25 50.51 18.88 -14.03
C GLU A 25 49.48 18.02 -13.31
N ILE A 26 49.32 18.20 -11.99
CA ILE A 26 48.36 17.48 -11.17
C ILE A 26 46.91 17.78 -11.56
N MET A 27 46.60 19.04 -11.87
CA MET A 27 45.26 19.45 -12.34
C MET A 27 44.90 18.78 -13.68
N ARG A 28 45.85 18.44 -14.54
CA ARG A 28 45.59 17.72 -15.81
C ARG A 28 45.11 16.28 -15.59
N TYR A 29 45.48 15.65 -14.49
CA TYR A 29 44.98 14.30 -14.15
C TYR A 29 43.51 14.27 -13.78
N ILE A 30 42.97 15.39 -13.29
CA ILE A 30 41.58 15.50 -12.80
C ILE A 30 40.91 16.71 -13.46
N PRO A 31 40.49 16.61 -14.73
CA PRO A 31 39.98 17.74 -15.50
C PRO A 31 38.74 18.41 -14.94
N PHE A 32 37.98 17.71 -14.09
CA PHE A 32 36.78 18.27 -13.45
C PHE A 32 37.06 19.07 -12.16
N ALA A 33 38.29 19.00 -11.63
CA ALA A 33 38.64 19.70 -10.41
C ALA A 33 38.78 21.22 -10.68
N GLU A 34 38.17 22.01 -9.81
CA GLU A 34 38.18 23.48 -9.86
C GLU A 34 39.30 24.07 -9.00
N THR A 35 39.84 23.28 -8.06
CA THR A 35 40.92 23.69 -7.17
C THR A 35 41.99 22.60 -7.04
N PHE A 36 43.19 23.02 -6.65
CA PHE A 36 44.29 22.08 -6.40
C PHE A 36 43.99 21.08 -5.30
N GLU A 37 43.35 21.51 -4.24
CA GLU A 37 42.88 20.66 -3.13
C GLU A 37 41.86 19.63 -3.60
N GLU A 38 40.93 20.01 -4.46
CA GLU A 38 39.95 19.10 -5.09
C GLU A 38 40.65 18.03 -5.93
N ALA A 39 41.65 18.43 -6.75
CA ALA A 39 42.44 17.47 -7.55
C ALA A 39 43.19 16.47 -6.67
N LEU A 40 43.86 16.95 -5.62
CA LEU A 40 44.56 16.09 -4.68
C LEU A 40 43.62 15.17 -3.91
N TYR A 41 42.44 15.66 -3.52
CA TYR A 41 41.38 14.85 -2.89
C TYR A 41 40.89 13.75 -3.83
N ALA A 42 40.61 14.09 -5.06
CA ALA A 42 40.16 13.15 -6.09
C ALA A 42 41.21 12.05 -6.36
N ILE A 43 42.47 12.41 -6.50
CA ILE A 43 43.56 11.44 -6.67
C ILE A 43 43.70 10.52 -5.46
N LYS A 44 43.63 11.07 -4.25
CA LYS A 44 43.76 10.32 -3.02
C LYS A 44 42.64 9.26 -2.89
N ASN A 45 41.42 9.57 -3.32
CA ASN A 45 40.23 8.76 -3.12
C ASN A 45 39.76 8.06 -4.42
N ASP A 46 40.58 8.02 -5.48
CA ASP A 46 40.30 7.37 -6.77
C ASP A 46 38.99 7.87 -7.42
N ILE A 47 38.72 9.16 -7.32
CA ILE A 47 37.51 9.78 -7.89
C ILE A 47 37.85 10.23 -9.31
N LEU A 48 37.28 9.56 -10.33
CA LEU A 48 37.51 9.82 -11.74
C LEU A 48 36.54 10.82 -12.35
N GLU A 49 35.37 11.00 -11.73
CA GLU A 49 34.32 11.93 -12.16
C GLU A 49 33.77 12.70 -10.96
N LYS A 50 33.34 13.96 -11.23
CA LYS A 50 32.76 14.80 -10.15
C LYS A 50 31.47 14.15 -9.59
N PRO A 51 31.39 13.86 -8.28
CA PRO A 51 30.26 13.16 -7.71
C PRO A 51 28.93 13.91 -7.92
N ILE A 52 27.86 13.15 -8.11
CA ILE A 52 26.49 13.66 -8.30
C ILE A 52 25.73 13.57 -6.97
N CYS A 53 24.83 14.50 -6.74
CA CYS A 53 23.97 14.55 -5.57
C CYS A 53 23.15 13.26 -5.41
N GLN A 54 23.19 12.68 -4.20
CA GLN A 54 22.46 11.44 -3.89
C GLN A 54 20.98 11.67 -3.55
N TYR A 55 20.51 12.92 -3.58
CA TYR A 55 19.10 13.21 -3.32
C TYR A 55 18.26 12.78 -4.53
N PRO A 56 17.15 12.02 -4.31
CA PRO A 56 16.33 11.51 -5.40
C PRO A 56 15.86 12.60 -6.37
N GLY A 57 16.05 12.37 -7.66
CA GLY A 57 15.70 13.34 -8.72
C GLY A 57 16.64 14.53 -8.88
N CYS A 58 17.78 14.59 -8.15
CA CYS A 58 18.76 15.65 -8.29
C CYS A 58 20.00 15.17 -9.06
N ASN A 59 20.27 15.78 -10.22
CA ASN A 59 21.43 15.47 -11.06
C ASN A 59 22.58 16.49 -10.92
N ASN A 60 22.51 17.37 -9.92
CA ASN A 60 23.53 18.38 -9.71
C ASN A 60 24.84 17.78 -9.22
N LYS A 61 25.96 18.26 -9.74
CA LYS A 61 27.30 17.91 -9.26
C LYS A 61 27.49 18.44 -7.84
N ILE A 62 28.18 17.65 -7.00
CA ILE A 62 28.47 18.03 -5.61
C ILE A 62 29.68 18.95 -5.59
N PRO A 63 29.60 20.17 -4.99
CA PRO A 63 30.74 21.04 -4.83
C PRO A 63 31.72 20.44 -3.83
N HIS A 64 33.03 20.52 -4.17
CA HIS A 64 34.08 20.20 -3.21
C HIS A 64 34.14 21.28 -2.12
N ARG A 65 34.17 20.89 -0.86
CA ARG A 65 34.26 21.81 0.28
C ARG A 65 35.61 21.66 0.94
N TRP A 66 36.42 22.70 0.85
CA TRP A 66 37.66 22.77 1.57
C TRP A 66 37.46 23.48 2.92
N TYR A 67 38.01 22.90 3.93
CA TYR A 67 38.09 23.48 5.28
C TYR A 67 39.57 23.78 5.55
N ASN A 68 39.90 24.78 6.35
CA ASN A 68 41.26 25.27 6.61
C ASN A 68 42.30 24.20 7.00
N THR A 69 41.94 22.96 7.07
CA THR A 69 42.80 21.80 7.32
C THR A 69 42.48 20.65 6.37
N GLY A 70 43.52 19.97 5.86
CA GLY A 70 43.38 18.78 5.01
C GLY A 70 43.02 19.09 3.55
N LEU A 71 42.55 18.08 2.81
CA LEU A 71 42.21 18.15 1.40
C LEU A 71 40.76 18.54 1.11
N GLY A 72 39.94 18.76 2.14
CA GLY A 72 38.51 18.95 1.97
C GLY A 72 37.75 17.63 1.76
N THR A 73 36.52 17.72 1.29
CA THR A 73 35.67 16.55 1.00
C THR A 73 34.49 16.90 0.12
N TYR A 74 33.88 15.89 -0.49
CA TYR A 74 32.54 15.99 -1.06
C TYR A 74 31.49 15.61 -0.01
N SER A 75 30.38 16.36 0.04
CA SER A 75 29.21 15.98 0.84
C SER A 75 28.37 14.94 0.06
N ILE A 76 27.30 14.42 0.67
CA ILE A 76 26.36 13.52 0.00
C ILE A 76 25.31 14.24 -0.85
N GLY A 77 25.17 15.56 -0.66
CA GLY A 77 24.23 16.42 -1.38
C GLY A 77 24.89 17.62 -2.00
N CYS A 78 24.32 18.17 -3.07
CA CYS A 78 24.86 19.33 -3.80
C CYS A 78 24.74 20.66 -3.05
N GLY A 79 24.01 20.71 -1.95
CA GLY A 79 23.80 21.86 -1.08
C GLY A 79 23.48 21.45 0.34
N GLU A 80 23.35 22.46 1.23
CA GLU A 80 23.08 22.21 2.66
C GLU A 80 21.73 21.54 2.88
N ASP A 81 20.71 21.93 2.12
CA ASP A 81 19.35 21.36 2.24
C ASP A 81 19.33 19.88 1.86
N HIS A 82 19.85 19.51 0.68
CA HIS A 82 19.91 18.10 0.26
C HIS A 82 20.79 17.26 1.19
N THR A 83 21.94 17.79 1.62
CA THR A 83 22.81 17.12 2.58
C THR A 83 22.11 16.88 3.91
N LYS A 84 21.38 17.89 4.42
CA LYS A 84 20.60 17.77 5.67
C LYS A 84 19.46 16.75 5.54
N ARG A 85 18.71 16.77 4.46
CA ARG A 85 17.62 15.81 4.19
C ARG A 85 18.14 14.39 4.10
N LEU A 86 19.22 14.15 3.34
CA LEU A 86 19.86 12.84 3.22
C LEU A 86 20.38 12.31 4.56
N ASN A 87 21.01 13.17 5.36
CA ASN A 87 21.47 12.80 6.71
C ASN A 87 20.31 12.49 7.63
N ASN A 88 19.21 13.23 7.54
CA ASN A 88 17.99 12.96 8.32
C ASN A 88 17.34 11.63 7.88
N LEU A 89 17.25 11.35 6.57
CA LEU A 89 16.77 10.06 6.05
C LEU A 89 17.61 8.91 6.57
N LYS A 90 18.95 9.04 6.52
CA LYS A 90 19.86 8.00 7.01
C LYS A 90 19.75 7.75 8.50
N LYS A 91 19.55 8.81 9.29
CA LYS A 91 19.57 8.73 10.77
C LYS A 91 18.19 8.45 11.37
N TYR A 92 17.14 9.01 10.77
CA TYR A 92 15.80 9.05 11.36
C TYR A 92 14.71 8.48 10.46
N GLY A 93 15.05 8.06 9.23
CA GLY A 93 14.06 7.57 8.25
C GLY A 93 13.11 8.63 7.67
N VAL A 94 13.35 9.91 7.96
CA VAL A 94 12.53 11.04 7.49
C VAL A 94 13.41 12.17 6.97
N GLU A 95 12.96 12.92 5.98
CA GLU A 95 13.73 14.06 5.44
C GLU A 95 13.84 15.22 6.41
N ASN A 96 12.83 15.43 7.24
CA ASN A 96 12.79 16.48 8.23
C ASN A 96 12.44 15.91 9.61
N VAL A 97 13.27 16.18 10.59
CA VAL A 97 13.09 15.73 11.98
C VAL A 97 11.73 16.16 12.56
N SER A 98 11.14 17.26 12.07
CA SER A 98 9.80 17.69 12.50
C SER A 98 8.67 16.74 12.07
N GLN A 99 8.96 15.78 11.18
CA GLN A 99 8.00 14.75 10.76
C GLN A 99 7.91 13.61 11.78
N LEU A 100 8.92 13.46 12.65
CA LEU A 100 8.92 12.45 13.70
C LEU A 100 7.78 12.70 14.70
N LYS A 101 7.08 11.63 15.05
CA LYS A 101 5.94 11.66 15.97
C LYS A 101 6.33 12.26 17.34
N GLU A 102 7.44 11.81 17.90
CA GLU A 102 7.95 12.31 19.18
C GLU A 102 8.20 13.83 19.16
N VAL A 103 8.72 14.35 18.04
CA VAL A 103 9.00 15.79 17.88
C VAL A 103 7.71 16.58 17.75
N LYS A 104 6.69 16.03 17.05
CA LYS A 104 5.35 16.63 16.93
C LYS A 104 4.68 16.69 18.31
N GLU A 105 4.64 15.58 19.02
CA GLU A 105 4.04 15.47 20.36
C GLU A 105 4.73 16.42 21.36
N LYS A 106 6.06 16.50 21.32
CA LYS A 106 6.83 17.44 22.17
C LYS A 106 6.49 18.90 21.85
N LYS A 107 6.34 19.24 20.57
CA LYS A 107 5.92 20.59 20.15
C LYS A 107 4.49 20.90 20.60
N GLU A 108 3.55 19.97 20.43
CA GLU A 108 2.15 20.13 20.88
C GLU A 108 2.07 20.28 22.40
N THR A 109 2.78 19.44 23.15
CA THR A 109 2.83 19.51 24.61
C THR A 109 3.40 20.85 25.08
N THR A 110 4.51 21.30 24.46
CA THR A 110 5.12 22.60 24.78
C THR A 110 4.16 23.74 24.45
N THR A 111 3.47 23.67 23.31
CA THR A 111 2.49 24.69 22.87
C THR A 111 1.29 24.71 23.81
N MET A 112 0.78 23.53 24.19
CA MET A 112 -0.32 23.40 25.15
C MET A 112 0.08 24.01 26.51
N LYS A 113 1.30 23.71 27.00
CA LYS A 113 1.82 24.25 28.27
C LYS A 113 1.94 25.77 28.22
N ASN A 114 2.42 26.33 27.10
CA ASN A 114 2.72 27.76 27.00
C ASN A 114 1.50 28.63 26.61
N HIS A 115 0.56 28.05 25.88
CA HIS A 115 -0.54 28.80 25.24
C HIS A 115 -1.93 28.25 25.53
N GLY A 116 -2.05 27.11 26.23
CA GLY A 116 -3.34 26.46 26.52
C GLY A 116 -4.04 25.82 25.32
N VAL A 117 -3.37 25.76 24.18
CA VAL A 117 -3.92 25.25 22.88
C VAL A 117 -2.86 24.43 22.15
N LYS A 118 -3.28 23.46 21.33
CA LYS A 118 -2.36 22.64 20.53
C LYS A 118 -1.66 23.42 19.41
N ASN A 119 -2.30 24.42 18.86
CA ASN A 119 -1.73 25.29 17.83
C ASN A 119 -1.79 26.75 18.33
N PRO A 120 -0.67 27.50 18.37
CA PRO A 120 -0.64 28.88 18.86
C PRO A 120 -1.67 29.80 18.20
N LYS A 121 -2.00 29.57 16.91
CA LYS A 121 -3.02 30.35 16.17
C LYS A 121 -4.46 30.18 16.71
N GLN A 122 -4.72 29.12 17.48
CA GLN A 122 -6.02 28.90 18.12
C GLN A 122 -6.19 29.74 19.41
N ASN A 123 -5.09 30.29 19.95
CA ASN A 123 -5.18 31.21 21.08
C ASN A 123 -5.63 32.59 20.58
N PRO A 124 -6.77 33.15 21.09
CA PRO A 124 -7.32 34.42 20.59
C PRO A 124 -6.34 35.60 20.71
N ILE A 125 -5.53 35.62 21.77
CA ILE A 125 -4.55 36.71 22.02
C ILE A 125 -3.42 36.64 20.96
N ILE A 126 -2.95 35.45 20.64
CA ILE A 126 -1.91 35.24 19.62
C ILE A 126 -2.49 35.52 18.23
N ALA A 127 -3.69 35.03 17.94
CA ALA A 127 -4.38 35.29 16.68
C ALA A 127 -4.53 36.80 16.42
N SER A 128 -5.01 37.55 17.41
CA SER A 128 -5.13 39.00 17.31
C SER A 128 -3.79 39.71 17.13
N LYS A 129 -2.73 39.27 17.82
CA LYS A 129 -1.38 39.83 17.61
C LYS A 129 -0.86 39.57 16.19
N ILE A 130 -1.07 38.37 15.66
CA ILE A 130 -0.68 38.04 14.29
C ILE A 130 -1.46 38.87 13.31
N GLU A 131 -2.78 38.99 13.50
CA GLU A 131 -3.65 39.81 12.65
C GLU A 131 -3.27 41.30 12.65
N ASN A 132 -3.03 41.88 13.84
CA ASN A 132 -2.57 43.25 13.97
C ASN A 132 -1.21 43.47 13.31
N THR A 133 -0.28 42.50 13.45
CA THR A 133 1.02 42.59 12.80
C THR A 133 0.89 42.51 11.27
N MET A 134 0.06 41.58 10.76
CA MET A 134 -0.19 41.46 9.34
C MET A 134 -0.91 42.69 8.76
N ASN A 135 -1.87 43.27 9.49
CA ASN A 135 -2.54 44.52 9.08
C ASN A 135 -1.55 45.69 9.05
N LYS A 136 -0.68 45.80 10.07
CA LYS A 136 0.31 46.88 10.14
C LYS A 136 1.40 46.78 9.06
N LEU A 137 1.93 45.56 8.79
CA LEU A 137 3.03 45.38 7.85
C LEU A 137 2.58 45.24 6.40
N TYR A 138 1.41 44.63 6.16
CA TYR A 138 0.98 44.20 4.84
C TYR A 138 -0.45 44.60 4.47
N GLY A 139 -1.15 45.34 5.33
CA GLY A 139 -2.55 45.75 5.10
C GLY A 139 -3.57 44.61 5.18
N GLY A 140 -3.21 43.48 5.82
CA GLY A 140 -4.10 42.32 6.03
C GLY A 140 -3.52 40.99 5.61
N PHE A 141 -4.31 39.91 5.79
CA PHE A 141 -3.97 38.57 5.37
C PHE A 141 -4.26 38.32 3.89
N GLY A 142 -3.45 37.39 3.29
CA GLY A 142 -3.68 36.92 1.94
C GLY A 142 -3.37 37.95 0.86
N LYS A 143 -4.21 38.00 -0.19
CA LYS A 143 -4.04 38.91 -1.33
C LYS A 143 -4.62 40.32 -1.05
N LYS A 144 -4.25 40.93 0.07
CA LYS A 144 -4.68 42.28 0.44
C LYS A 144 -3.47 43.20 0.67
N GLY A 145 -3.61 44.47 0.37
CA GLY A 145 -2.59 45.50 0.57
C GLY A 145 -1.28 45.22 -0.15
N THR A 146 -0.18 45.70 0.41
CA THR A 146 1.19 45.58 -0.17
C THR A 146 1.68 44.11 -0.34
N LEU A 147 1.10 43.16 0.38
CA LEU A 147 1.40 41.74 0.18
C LEU A 147 0.83 41.24 -1.15
N LYS A 148 -0.36 41.71 -1.54
CA LYS A 148 -0.97 41.42 -2.83
C LYS A 148 -0.04 41.86 -3.97
N ASP A 149 0.40 43.13 -3.94
CA ASP A 149 1.27 43.71 -4.97
C ASP A 149 2.61 42.94 -5.08
N LYS A 150 3.21 42.56 -3.94
CA LYS A 150 4.43 41.74 -3.92
C LYS A 150 4.20 40.36 -4.54
N ILE A 151 3.08 39.69 -4.23
CA ILE A 151 2.75 38.38 -4.80
C ILE A 151 2.51 38.53 -6.31
N GLU A 152 1.73 39.54 -6.73
CA GLU A 152 1.41 39.79 -8.14
C GLU A 152 2.68 40.15 -8.95
N ASN A 153 3.56 41.00 -8.40
CA ASN A 153 4.84 41.33 -9.05
C ASN A 153 5.75 40.07 -9.17
N THR A 154 5.88 39.27 -8.11
CA THR A 154 6.63 38.04 -8.17
C THR A 154 6.05 37.04 -9.17
N CYS A 155 4.71 36.98 -9.27
CA CYS A 155 4.05 36.16 -10.28
C CYS A 155 4.28 36.66 -11.69
N LEU A 156 4.22 37.97 -11.89
CA LEU A 156 4.48 38.61 -13.17
C LEU A 156 5.93 38.35 -13.64
N GLU A 157 6.92 38.54 -12.73
CA GLU A 157 8.32 38.30 -13.01
C GLU A 157 8.64 36.84 -13.35
N ARG A 158 8.01 35.89 -12.63
CA ARG A 158 8.31 34.44 -12.78
C ARG A 158 7.50 33.76 -13.88
N PHE A 159 6.27 34.18 -14.08
CA PHE A 159 5.28 33.48 -14.91
C PHE A 159 4.70 34.35 -16.02
N GLY A 160 5.09 35.64 -16.11
CA GLY A 160 4.51 36.59 -17.08
C GLY A 160 3.02 36.89 -16.87
N SER A 161 2.46 36.53 -15.69
CA SER A 161 1.05 36.70 -15.37
C SER A 161 0.87 36.98 -13.88
N LEU A 162 -0.15 37.79 -13.51
CA LEU A 162 -0.49 38.07 -12.11
C LEU A 162 -0.91 36.86 -11.29
N ASN A 163 -1.30 35.78 -11.95
CA ASN A 163 -1.62 34.50 -11.33
C ASN A 163 -0.90 33.39 -12.12
N PRO A 164 -0.05 32.55 -11.46
CA PRO A 164 0.67 31.46 -12.12
C PRO A 164 -0.24 30.54 -12.96
N MET A 165 -1.48 30.32 -12.51
CA MET A 165 -2.46 29.49 -13.23
C MET A 165 -2.95 30.09 -14.55
N HIS A 166 -2.68 31.38 -14.80
CA HIS A 166 -2.98 32.05 -16.08
C HIS A 166 -1.78 32.06 -17.03
N ALA A 167 -0.61 31.62 -16.58
CA ALA A 167 0.55 31.42 -17.43
C ALA A 167 0.41 30.11 -18.18
N ASP A 168 0.34 30.14 -19.50
CA ASP A 168 0.05 28.97 -20.34
C ASP A 168 1.06 27.82 -20.11
N GLU A 169 2.33 28.11 -20.05
CA GLU A 169 3.38 27.09 -19.80
C GLU A 169 3.23 26.42 -18.43
N HIS A 170 2.94 27.21 -17.38
CA HIS A 170 2.78 26.65 -16.02
C HIS A 170 1.50 25.84 -15.91
N ARG A 171 0.40 26.32 -16.50
CA ARG A 171 -0.87 25.61 -16.57
C ARG A 171 -0.73 24.30 -17.33
N LEU A 172 -0.08 24.30 -18.49
CA LEU A 172 0.18 23.11 -19.30
C LEU A 172 1.04 22.09 -18.55
N SER A 173 2.08 22.51 -17.84
CA SER A 173 2.92 21.62 -17.02
C SER A 173 2.14 20.95 -15.91
N LEU A 174 1.26 21.68 -15.22
CA LEU A 174 0.39 21.12 -14.17
C LEU A 174 -0.65 20.16 -14.75
N VAL A 175 -1.28 20.54 -15.86
CA VAL A 175 -2.27 19.70 -16.55
C VAL A 175 -1.62 18.42 -17.06
N LYS A 176 -0.39 18.48 -17.60
CA LYS A 176 0.37 17.32 -18.04
C LYS A 176 0.69 16.37 -16.87
N THR A 177 1.15 16.92 -15.74
CA THR A 177 1.43 16.11 -14.53
C THR A 177 0.17 15.40 -14.01
N LEU A 178 -0.99 16.06 -14.05
CA LEU A 178 -2.27 15.47 -13.67
C LEU A 178 -2.73 14.43 -14.69
N PHE A 179 -2.57 14.69 -15.97
CA PHE A 179 -2.89 13.78 -17.05
C PHE A 179 -2.06 12.50 -16.97
N ASP A 180 -0.75 12.60 -16.79
CA ASP A 180 0.16 11.45 -16.64
C ASP A 180 -0.25 10.58 -15.42
N LYS A 181 -0.54 11.20 -14.28
CA LYS A 181 -1.04 10.47 -13.08
C LYS A 181 -2.39 9.79 -13.30
N ILE A 182 -3.24 10.36 -14.14
CA ILE A 182 -4.51 9.76 -14.51
C ILE A 182 -4.26 8.56 -15.42
N LEU A 183 -3.38 8.69 -16.42
CA LEU A 183 -3.05 7.62 -17.35
C LEU A 183 -2.47 6.40 -16.64
N ASP A 184 -1.52 6.57 -15.72
CA ASP A 184 -0.95 5.49 -14.90
C ASP A 184 -2.04 4.65 -14.21
N ARG A 185 -3.12 5.32 -13.78
CA ARG A 185 -4.24 4.66 -13.10
C ARG A 185 -5.21 3.97 -14.07
N LEU A 186 -5.31 4.46 -15.31
CA LEU A 186 -6.28 4.00 -16.31
C LEU A 186 -5.72 2.94 -17.27
N GLU A 187 -4.41 2.80 -17.38
CA GLU A 187 -3.70 2.05 -18.41
C GLU A 187 -4.22 0.62 -18.62
N THR A 188 -4.64 -0.05 -17.55
CA THR A 188 -5.18 -1.41 -17.60
C THR A 188 -6.64 -1.50 -18.05
N VAL A 189 -7.37 -0.40 -18.02
CA VAL A 189 -8.83 -0.38 -18.26
C VAL A 189 -9.19 0.37 -19.51
N VAL A 190 -8.66 1.56 -19.70
CA VAL A 190 -8.90 2.41 -20.88
C VAL A 190 -7.63 3.16 -21.27
N LYS A 191 -7.49 3.45 -22.56
CA LYS A 191 -6.42 4.28 -23.10
C LYS A 191 -7.01 5.47 -23.84
N PRO A 192 -6.38 6.67 -23.81
CA PRO A 192 -6.85 7.78 -24.64
C PRO A 192 -6.68 7.45 -26.13
N ASN A 193 -7.65 7.82 -26.93
CA ASN A 193 -7.55 7.86 -28.40
C ASN A 193 -7.26 9.28 -28.90
N PHE A 194 -6.47 10.02 -28.12
CA PHE A 194 -6.06 11.41 -28.38
C PHE A 194 -4.69 11.67 -27.74
N THR A 195 -3.99 12.70 -28.25
CA THR A 195 -2.71 13.13 -27.69
C THR A 195 -2.90 14.08 -26.51
N PHE A 196 -1.81 14.38 -25.78
CA PHE A 196 -1.88 15.36 -24.69
C PHE A 196 -2.29 16.74 -25.18
N GLU A 197 -1.85 17.13 -26.37
CA GLU A 197 -2.16 18.41 -27.01
C GLU A 197 -3.66 18.55 -27.33
N GLU A 198 -4.36 17.44 -27.59
CA GLU A 198 -5.78 17.35 -27.84
C GLU A 198 -6.62 17.24 -26.56
N TYR A 199 -5.97 17.07 -25.39
CA TYR A 199 -6.66 16.90 -24.11
C TYR A 199 -7.41 18.16 -23.67
N GLN A 200 -8.74 18.08 -23.64
CA GLN A 200 -9.65 19.17 -23.33
C GLN A 200 -10.03 19.29 -21.85
N GLY A 201 -9.40 18.49 -20.98
CA GLY A 201 -9.69 18.46 -19.54
C GLY A 201 -10.61 17.31 -19.12
N SER A 202 -10.73 17.12 -17.80
CA SER A 202 -11.43 15.98 -17.21
C SER A 202 -12.94 15.95 -17.46
N GLU A 203 -13.56 17.12 -17.63
CA GLU A 203 -15.00 17.24 -17.84
C GLU A 203 -15.42 17.13 -19.31
N ALA A 204 -14.47 17.21 -20.23
CA ALA A 204 -14.74 17.07 -21.67
C ALA A 204 -14.97 15.60 -22.05
N LYS A 205 -15.94 15.35 -22.91
CA LYS A 205 -16.12 14.04 -23.52
C LYS A 205 -15.11 13.90 -24.65
N GLN A 206 -14.22 12.93 -24.51
CA GLN A 206 -13.18 12.61 -25.48
C GLN A 206 -13.21 11.12 -25.83
N GLU A 207 -12.53 10.73 -26.88
CA GLU A 207 -12.49 9.34 -27.33
C GLU A 207 -11.52 8.51 -26.47
N TRP A 208 -11.97 7.35 -26.04
CA TRP A 208 -11.21 6.37 -25.27
C TRP A 208 -11.27 5.00 -25.91
N ILE A 209 -10.20 4.26 -25.83
CA ILE A 209 -10.12 2.86 -26.24
C ILE A 209 -10.30 1.99 -25.00
N CYS A 210 -11.29 1.13 -25.01
CA CYS A 210 -11.49 0.13 -23.97
C CYS A 210 -10.43 -0.99 -24.11
N VAL A 211 -9.57 -1.17 -23.12
CA VAL A 211 -8.52 -2.19 -23.15
C VAL A 211 -9.09 -3.61 -23.22
N PRO A 212 -10.13 -3.98 -22.43
CA PRO A 212 -10.70 -5.33 -22.46
C PRO A 212 -11.38 -5.74 -23.78
N CYS A 213 -12.04 -4.80 -24.50
CA CYS A 213 -12.84 -5.17 -25.68
C CYS A 213 -12.45 -4.44 -26.98
N GLY A 214 -11.49 -3.51 -26.93
CA GLY A 214 -11.01 -2.74 -28.08
C GLY A 214 -11.98 -1.67 -28.59
N GLU A 215 -13.16 -1.50 -27.98
CA GLU A 215 -14.17 -0.51 -28.41
C GLU A 215 -13.69 0.91 -28.23
N ILE A 216 -13.89 1.78 -29.22
CA ILE A 216 -13.67 3.22 -29.11
C ILE A 216 -14.99 3.87 -28.69
N PHE A 217 -14.97 4.66 -27.63
CA PHE A 217 -16.16 5.28 -27.08
C PHE A 217 -15.89 6.68 -26.54
N LEU A 218 -16.92 7.52 -26.52
CA LEU A 218 -16.87 8.85 -25.91
C LEU A 218 -17.09 8.76 -24.41
N GLY A 219 -16.13 9.26 -23.62
CA GLY A 219 -16.18 9.28 -22.17
C GLY A 219 -15.52 10.52 -21.57
N LYS A 220 -15.75 10.78 -20.29
CA LYS A 220 -15.08 11.84 -19.51
C LYS A 220 -14.51 11.29 -18.22
N ILE A 221 -13.52 11.97 -17.67
CA ILE A 221 -12.92 11.68 -16.36
C ILE A 221 -13.70 12.46 -15.29
N ASP A 222 -14.91 12.02 -14.98
CA ASP A 222 -15.78 12.72 -14.05
C ASP A 222 -15.34 12.51 -12.59
N ASN A 223 -15.09 13.60 -11.84
CA ASN A 223 -14.63 13.56 -10.43
C ASN A 223 -13.44 12.59 -10.18
N GLY A 224 -12.50 12.49 -11.13
CA GLY A 224 -11.42 11.53 -11.09
C GLY A 224 -11.85 10.09 -11.35
N GLY A 225 -13.06 9.89 -11.89
CA GLY A 225 -13.57 8.58 -12.32
C GLY A 225 -12.88 8.06 -13.58
N ILE A 226 -13.07 6.78 -13.85
CA ILE A 226 -12.57 6.13 -15.07
C ILE A 226 -13.65 6.23 -16.15
N PRO A 227 -13.35 6.66 -17.40
CA PRO A 227 -14.28 6.61 -18.51
C PRO A 227 -14.81 5.19 -18.74
N ARG A 228 -16.12 5.03 -18.91
CA ARG A 228 -16.75 3.70 -18.95
C ARG A 228 -17.21 3.34 -20.34
N CYS A 229 -16.66 2.26 -20.87
CA CYS A 229 -17.06 1.68 -22.14
C CYS A 229 -18.54 1.22 -22.11
N PRO A 230 -19.43 1.72 -22.99
CA PRO A 230 -20.85 1.33 -22.99
C PRO A 230 -21.06 -0.17 -23.25
N LYS A 231 -20.15 -0.80 -23.99
CA LYS A 231 -20.23 -2.23 -24.31
C LYS A 231 -19.87 -3.12 -23.11
N CYS A 232 -18.77 -2.80 -22.42
CA CYS A 232 -18.37 -3.51 -21.21
C CYS A 232 -19.17 -3.10 -19.96
N PHE A 233 -19.70 -1.88 -19.95
CA PHE A 233 -20.46 -1.28 -18.85
C PHE A 233 -21.82 -0.76 -19.32
N PRO A 234 -22.73 -1.63 -19.74
CA PRO A 234 -24.07 -1.22 -20.16
C PRO A 234 -24.83 -0.54 -19.00
N ASN A 235 -24.51 -0.92 -17.76
CA ASN A 235 -25.01 -0.25 -16.57
C ASN A 235 -23.92 0.65 -15.96
N GLN A 236 -23.89 1.92 -16.33
CA GLN A 236 -22.85 2.89 -15.87
C GLN A 236 -22.86 3.20 -14.36
N LYS A 237 -23.85 2.70 -13.61
CA LYS A 237 -23.94 2.87 -12.15
C LYS A 237 -23.03 1.91 -11.36
N LYS A 238 -22.52 0.86 -12.01
CA LYS A 238 -21.69 -0.17 -11.38
C LYS A 238 -20.20 0.21 -11.38
N SER A 239 -19.44 -0.24 -10.37
CA SER A 239 -17.99 -0.01 -10.34
C SER A 239 -17.24 -0.94 -11.30
N TYR A 240 -16.01 -0.56 -11.68
CA TYR A 240 -15.17 -1.43 -12.51
C TYR A 240 -14.90 -2.77 -11.83
N GLY A 241 -14.49 -2.75 -10.55
CA GLY A 241 -14.20 -3.96 -9.81
C GLY A 241 -15.40 -4.90 -9.69
N GLU A 242 -16.61 -4.34 -9.51
CA GLU A 242 -17.86 -5.13 -9.49
C GLU A 242 -18.13 -5.79 -10.85
N MET A 243 -17.96 -5.05 -11.94
CA MET A 243 -18.17 -5.58 -13.30
C MET A 243 -17.13 -6.62 -13.67
N ASP A 244 -15.87 -6.35 -13.34
CA ASP A 244 -14.76 -7.26 -13.58
C ASP A 244 -14.98 -8.58 -12.81
N LEU A 245 -15.36 -8.47 -11.53
CA LEU A 245 -15.75 -9.60 -10.69
C LEU A 245 -16.96 -10.37 -11.28
N PHE A 246 -17.97 -9.66 -11.74
CA PHE A 246 -19.14 -10.29 -12.40
C PHE A 246 -18.73 -11.06 -13.66
N ASN A 247 -17.86 -10.49 -14.48
CA ASN A 247 -17.44 -11.08 -15.77
C ASN A 247 -16.63 -12.36 -15.60
N ILE A 248 -15.78 -12.48 -14.58
CA ILE A 248 -14.99 -13.70 -14.34
C ILE A 248 -15.83 -14.88 -13.85
N ILE A 249 -17.02 -14.64 -13.32
CA ILE A 249 -17.91 -15.71 -12.84
C ILE A 249 -18.63 -16.32 -14.05
N ASN A 250 -18.20 -17.49 -14.46
CA ASN A 250 -18.81 -18.21 -15.58
C ASN A 250 -19.89 -19.18 -15.09
N ILE A 251 -21.03 -18.62 -14.60
CA ILE A 251 -22.22 -19.39 -14.19
C ILE A 251 -23.45 -18.75 -14.83
N PRO A 252 -24.31 -19.55 -15.50
CA PRO A 252 -25.41 -19.03 -16.33
C PRO A 252 -26.47 -18.23 -15.57
N ASP A 253 -26.80 -18.63 -14.33
CA ASP A 253 -27.86 -18.06 -13.51
C ASP A 253 -27.36 -16.94 -12.56
N LYS A 254 -26.18 -16.38 -12.79
CA LYS A 254 -25.71 -15.22 -12.02
C LYS A 254 -26.55 -13.99 -12.30
N ILE A 255 -26.96 -13.30 -11.26
CA ILE A 255 -27.78 -12.10 -11.28
C ILE A 255 -26.96 -10.94 -10.76
N GLN A 256 -26.93 -9.82 -11.49
CA GLN A 256 -26.29 -8.59 -11.05
C GLN A 256 -27.30 -7.64 -10.41
N GLY A 257 -26.99 -7.12 -9.22
CA GLY A 257 -27.81 -6.11 -8.56
C GLY A 257 -29.15 -6.65 -8.04
N ASP A 258 -29.17 -7.88 -7.51
CA ASP A 258 -30.38 -8.48 -6.96
C ASP A 258 -30.91 -7.71 -5.74
N ARG A 259 -32.20 -7.43 -5.73
CA ARG A 259 -32.90 -6.74 -4.62
C ARG A 259 -34.06 -7.56 -4.05
N SER A 260 -34.29 -8.75 -4.57
CA SER A 260 -35.40 -9.62 -4.16
C SER A 260 -35.14 -10.32 -2.83
N ILE A 261 -33.88 -10.62 -2.52
CA ILE A 261 -33.46 -11.38 -1.34
C ILE A 261 -33.51 -10.52 -0.06
N LEU A 262 -32.97 -9.30 -0.11
CA LEU A 262 -32.73 -8.48 1.09
C LEU A 262 -33.70 -7.32 1.26
N LEU A 263 -34.90 -7.36 0.67
CA LEU A 263 -35.93 -6.33 0.79
C LEU A 263 -35.32 -4.91 0.87
N ASN A 264 -35.17 -4.25 -0.27
CA ASN A 264 -34.59 -2.91 -0.45
C ASN A 264 -33.06 -2.76 -0.29
N LYS A 265 -32.31 -3.84 -0.05
CA LYS A 265 -30.84 -3.83 -0.15
C LYS A 265 -30.43 -4.65 -1.36
N GLU A 266 -29.47 -4.11 -2.10
CA GLU A 266 -28.93 -4.76 -3.28
C GLU A 266 -27.83 -5.77 -2.90
N LEU A 267 -27.83 -6.92 -3.58
CA LEU A 267 -26.68 -7.82 -3.65
C LEU A 267 -25.98 -7.56 -4.98
N ASP A 268 -24.69 -7.24 -4.96
CA ASP A 268 -23.97 -6.90 -6.19
C ASP A 268 -23.98 -8.05 -7.19
N ILE A 269 -23.72 -9.28 -6.73
CA ILE A 269 -23.81 -10.49 -7.52
C ILE A 269 -24.50 -11.58 -6.70
N TYR A 270 -25.53 -12.21 -7.26
CA TYR A 270 -26.21 -13.37 -6.67
C TYR A 270 -26.21 -14.56 -7.62
N ILE A 271 -25.95 -15.75 -7.09
CA ILE A 271 -25.89 -17.02 -7.83
C ILE A 271 -26.87 -18.00 -7.18
N PRO A 272 -28.13 -18.04 -7.65
CA PRO A 272 -29.19 -18.86 -7.06
C PRO A 272 -28.85 -20.34 -6.94
N SER A 273 -28.33 -20.96 -8.00
CA SER A 273 -27.96 -22.39 -8.03
C SER A 273 -26.94 -22.80 -6.98
N LYS A 274 -26.12 -21.85 -6.50
CA LYS A 274 -25.09 -22.07 -5.49
C LYS A 274 -25.47 -21.54 -4.12
N LYS A 275 -26.55 -20.75 -4.02
CA LYS A 275 -26.90 -19.97 -2.82
C LYS A 275 -25.73 -19.15 -2.31
N ILE A 276 -25.02 -18.50 -3.24
CA ILE A 276 -23.86 -17.64 -2.95
C ILE A 276 -24.17 -16.24 -3.47
N ALA A 277 -23.92 -15.24 -2.63
CA ALA A 277 -23.87 -13.84 -3.05
C ALA A 277 -22.48 -13.27 -2.83
N ILE A 278 -22.11 -12.28 -3.63
CA ILE A 278 -20.80 -11.63 -3.56
C ILE A 278 -21.01 -10.12 -3.56
N GLU A 279 -20.36 -9.43 -2.63
CA GLU A 279 -20.32 -7.97 -2.50
C GLU A 279 -18.92 -7.45 -2.82
N PHE A 280 -18.86 -6.45 -3.68
CA PHE A 280 -17.65 -5.70 -3.97
C PHE A 280 -17.63 -4.41 -3.16
N ASN A 281 -16.84 -4.38 -2.10
CA ASN A 281 -16.81 -3.27 -1.16
C ASN A 281 -15.71 -2.26 -1.54
N GLY A 282 -16.07 -1.21 -2.26
CA GLY A 282 -15.18 -0.08 -2.53
C GLY A 282 -14.74 0.59 -1.23
N ILE A 283 -13.43 0.76 -1.05
CA ILE A 283 -12.83 1.25 0.22
C ILE A 283 -13.43 2.59 0.64
N TYR A 284 -13.56 3.53 -0.29
CA TYR A 284 -14.08 4.86 0.00
C TYR A 284 -15.53 4.81 0.49
N TRP A 285 -16.42 4.06 -0.22
CA TRP A 285 -17.85 4.05 0.06
C TRP A 285 -18.25 3.20 1.27
N HIS A 286 -17.42 2.21 1.63
CA HIS A 286 -17.68 1.26 2.72
C HIS A 286 -16.94 1.58 4.02
N SER A 287 -16.32 2.76 4.13
CA SER A 287 -15.60 3.21 5.32
C SER A 287 -16.48 3.92 6.35
N GLU A 288 -15.99 4.05 7.58
CA GLU A 288 -16.63 4.83 8.65
C GLU A 288 -16.82 6.30 8.26
N ALA A 289 -15.90 6.89 7.51
CA ALA A 289 -16.03 8.26 7.00
C ALA A 289 -17.28 8.48 6.13
N ARG A 290 -17.89 7.38 5.64
CA ARG A 290 -19.13 7.36 4.88
C ARG A 290 -20.30 6.77 5.65
N GLY A 291 -20.21 6.71 6.97
CA GLY A 291 -21.28 6.22 7.85
C GLY A 291 -21.45 4.70 7.85
N LYS A 292 -20.44 3.93 7.42
CA LYS A 292 -20.46 2.47 7.45
C LYS A 292 -19.78 1.96 8.73
N PHE A 293 -20.53 1.95 9.81
CA PHE A 293 -20.06 1.58 11.14
C PHE A 293 -19.90 0.07 11.32
N LYS A 294 -19.39 -0.32 12.48
CA LYS A 294 -18.94 -1.66 12.88
C LYS A 294 -19.79 -2.83 12.37
N ASN A 295 -21.09 -2.75 12.39
CA ASN A 295 -21.96 -3.88 12.05
C ASN A 295 -22.49 -3.84 10.61
N TYR A 296 -22.11 -2.85 9.80
CA TYR A 296 -22.67 -2.64 8.47
C TYR A 296 -22.58 -3.88 7.55
N HIS A 297 -21.41 -4.49 7.44
CA HIS A 297 -21.20 -5.69 6.62
C HIS A 297 -21.79 -6.94 7.33
N LEU A 298 -21.62 -7.02 8.65
CA LEU A 298 -22.17 -8.12 9.45
C LEU A 298 -23.70 -8.23 9.34
N ASP A 299 -24.41 -7.11 9.44
CA ASP A 299 -25.88 -7.10 9.34
C ASP A 299 -26.37 -7.61 7.98
N LYS A 300 -25.66 -7.29 6.91
CA LYS A 300 -25.97 -7.80 5.57
C LYS A 300 -25.67 -9.29 5.47
N THR A 301 -24.55 -9.74 6.06
CA THR A 301 -24.17 -11.15 6.13
C THR A 301 -25.21 -11.97 6.88
N ILE A 302 -25.64 -11.53 8.07
CA ILE A 302 -26.65 -12.23 8.90
C ILE A 302 -27.96 -12.42 8.10
N ARG A 303 -28.43 -11.37 7.44
CA ARG A 303 -29.68 -11.45 6.65
C ARG A 303 -29.57 -12.46 5.49
N CYS A 304 -28.40 -12.57 4.85
CA CYS A 304 -28.15 -13.60 3.84
C CYS A 304 -28.12 -15.01 4.44
N GLU A 305 -27.45 -15.17 5.58
CA GLU A 305 -27.37 -16.45 6.30
C GLU A 305 -28.74 -16.94 6.75
N GLU A 306 -29.64 -16.04 7.19
CA GLU A 306 -31.04 -16.35 7.55
C GLU A 306 -31.82 -16.90 6.35
N GLN A 307 -31.47 -16.54 5.13
CA GLN A 307 -32.02 -17.07 3.88
C GLN A 307 -31.25 -18.29 3.35
N GLY A 308 -30.27 -18.79 4.11
CA GLY A 308 -29.42 -19.91 3.69
C GLY A 308 -28.44 -19.57 2.58
N ILE A 309 -28.12 -18.29 2.41
CA ILE A 309 -27.21 -17.76 1.38
C ILE A 309 -25.88 -17.39 2.01
N GLN A 310 -24.78 -17.87 1.44
CA GLN A 310 -23.44 -17.41 1.81
C GLN A 310 -23.14 -16.07 1.14
N LEU A 311 -22.92 -15.02 1.93
CA LEU A 311 -22.45 -13.73 1.42
C LEU A 311 -20.94 -13.64 1.54
N ILE A 312 -20.25 -13.42 0.41
CA ILE A 312 -18.81 -13.22 0.32
C ILE A 312 -18.54 -11.73 0.17
N HIS A 313 -17.75 -11.15 1.07
CA HIS A 313 -17.31 -9.77 0.97
C HIS A 313 -15.89 -9.67 0.44
N ILE A 314 -15.71 -8.99 -0.68
CA ILE A 314 -14.43 -8.69 -1.29
C ILE A 314 -14.19 -7.20 -1.19
N PHE A 315 -13.06 -6.80 -0.57
CA PHE A 315 -12.67 -5.40 -0.52
C PHE A 315 -11.88 -5.02 -1.77
N GLU A 316 -12.07 -3.79 -2.24
CA GLU A 316 -11.41 -3.25 -3.42
C GLU A 316 -9.88 -3.43 -3.39
N SER A 317 -9.22 -3.21 -2.23
CA SER A 317 -7.78 -3.45 -2.11
C SER A 317 -7.37 -4.90 -2.30
N GLU A 318 -8.19 -5.84 -1.84
CA GLU A 318 -7.93 -7.28 -2.05
C GLU A 318 -8.02 -7.62 -3.54
N TRP A 319 -9.00 -7.03 -4.24
CA TRP A 319 -9.14 -7.18 -5.69
C TRP A 319 -7.97 -6.57 -6.47
N VAL A 320 -7.48 -5.40 -6.06
CA VAL A 320 -6.39 -4.70 -6.74
C VAL A 320 -5.04 -5.37 -6.50
N TYR A 321 -4.75 -5.80 -5.27
CA TYR A 321 -3.41 -6.26 -4.90
C TYR A 321 -3.26 -7.78 -4.78
N GLN A 322 -4.38 -8.54 -4.68
CA GLN A 322 -4.40 -9.98 -4.45
C GLN A 322 -5.44 -10.67 -5.34
N GLN A 323 -5.62 -10.18 -6.56
CA GLN A 323 -6.68 -10.60 -7.48
C GLN A 323 -6.68 -12.11 -7.73
N GLU A 324 -5.51 -12.73 -7.94
CA GLU A 324 -5.40 -14.18 -8.21
C GLU A 324 -5.85 -15.02 -7.01
N ILE A 325 -5.53 -14.57 -5.79
CA ILE A 325 -6.01 -15.25 -4.57
C ILE A 325 -7.53 -15.15 -4.47
N ILE A 326 -8.11 -13.98 -4.72
CA ILE A 326 -9.57 -13.79 -4.71
C ILE A 326 -10.24 -14.63 -5.79
N LYS A 327 -9.71 -14.68 -7.02
CA LYS A 327 -10.21 -15.54 -8.10
C LYS A 327 -10.21 -17.01 -7.69
N SER A 328 -9.12 -17.48 -7.08
CA SER A 328 -9.01 -18.85 -6.58
C SER A 328 -10.02 -19.16 -5.46
N ILE A 329 -10.24 -18.22 -4.53
CA ILE A 329 -11.25 -18.36 -3.48
C ILE A 329 -12.66 -18.48 -4.09
N ILE A 330 -13.01 -17.62 -5.03
CA ILE A 330 -14.31 -17.65 -5.73
C ILE A 330 -14.47 -18.97 -6.49
N ALA A 331 -13.48 -19.37 -7.28
CA ALA A 331 -13.48 -20.63 -8.01
C ALA A 331 -13.69 -21.81 -7.06
N SER A 332 -13.02 -21.81 -5.91
CA SER A 332 -13.21 -22.82 -4.84
C SER A 332 -14.65 -22.86 -4.34
N LYS A 333 -15.27 -21.72 -4.08
CA LYS A 333 -16.65 -21.63 -3.59
C LYS A 333 -17.67 -22.08 -4.63
N LEU A 334 -17.38 -21.82 -5.90
CA LEU A 334 -18.24 -22.24 -7.02
C LEU A 334 -18.02 -23.70 -7.43
N GLY A 335 -16.97 -24.34 -6.93
CA GLY A 335 -16.62 -25.72 -7.26
C GLY A 335 -15.82 -25.88 -8.56
N ASN A 336 -15.28 -24.79 -9.07
CA ASN A 336 -14.47 -24.71 -10.27
C ASN A 336 -12.98 -24.74 -9.92
N PHE A 337 -12.30 -25.84 -10.21
CA PHE A 337 -10.87 -26.01 -9.93
C PHE A 337 -10.15 -26.48 -11.18
N ASP A 338 -9.01 -25.88 -11.47
CA ASP A 338 -8.14 -26.31 -12.58
C ASP A 338 -7.45 -27.63 -12.22
N ASN A 339 -7.01 -27.77 -10.97
CA ASN A 339 -6.29 -28.94 -10.48
C ASN A 339 -7.03 -29.64 -9.34
N LYS A 340 -7.10 -30.97 -9.40
CA LYS A 340 -7.73 -31.81 -8.38
C LYS A 340 -6.76 -32.90 -7.93
N ILE A 341 -6.28 -32.81 -6.70
CA ILE A 341 -5.28 -33.71 -6.12
C ILE A 341 -5.91 -34.47 -4.96
N SER A 342 -5.74 -35.79 -4.92
CA SER A 342 -6.09 -36.58 -3.73
C SER A 342 -4.97 -36.47 -2.70
N ALA A 343 -5.30 -36.07 -1.49
CA ALA A 343 -4.32 -36.00 -0.41
C ALA A 343 -3.62 -37.33 -0.12
N ARG A 344 -4.25 -38.49 -0.46
CA ARG A 344 -3.65 -39.83 -0.33
C ARG A 344 -2.41 -40.00 -1.19
N LYS A 345 -2.31 -39.27 -2.30
CA LYS A 345 -1.14 -39.31 -3.20
C LYS A 345 -0.03 -38.37 -2.77
N CYS A 346 -0.26 -37.54 -1.74
CA CYS A 346 0.73 -36.57 -1.26
C CYS A 346 1.60 -37.18 -0.16
N THR A 347 2.82 -36.68 0.01
CA THR A 347 3.65 -36.90 1.18
C THR A 347 3.43 -35.82 2.22
N ILE A 348 3.48 -36.15 3.52
CA ILE A 348 3.43 -35.18 4.61
C ILE A 348 4.86 -34.84 5.00
N LYS A 349 5.18 -33.55 5.06
CA LYS A 349 6.47 -33.07 5.59
C LYS A 349 6.22 -31.88 6.54
N GLU A 350 7.06 -31.71 7.53
CA GLU A 350 7.18 -30.44 8.25
C GLU A 350 7.86 -29.43 7.32
N ILE A 351 7.46 -28.17 7.43
CA ILE A 351 7.92 -27.09 6.54
C ILE A 351 8.67 -26.07 7.38
N ASP A 352 9.79 -25.59 6.88
CA ASP A 352 10.52 -24.50 7.50
C ASP A 352 9.75 -23.15 7.38
N ILE A 353 10.26 -22.14 8.07
CA ILE A 353 9.61 -20.83 8.16
C ILE A 353 9.63 -20.10 6.80
N LEU A 354 10.68 -20.27 6.02
CA LEU A 354 10.85 -19.57 4.74
C LEU A 354 9.85 -20.11 3.70
N ASP A 355 9.83 -21.42 3.50
CA ASP A 355 8.90 -22.08 2.57
C ASP A 355 7.44 -21.83 2.96
N LYS A 356 7.14 -21.90 4.28
CA LYS A 356 5.81 -21.56 4.81
C LYS A 356 5.42 -20.13 4.48
N ASN A 357 6.28 -19.14 4.73
CA ASN A 357 5.96 -17.75 4.49
C ASN A 357 5.75 -17.49 3.00
N THR A 358 6.65 -17.96 2.15
CA THR A 358 6.52 -17.85 0.69
C THR A 358 5.20 -18.43 0.20
N PHE A 359 4.87 -19.66 0.61
CA PHE A 359 3.62 -20.29 0.21
C PHE A 359 2.38 -19.54 0.69
N LEU A 360 2.37 -19.05 1.94
CA LEU A 360 1.22 -18.29 2.48
C LEU A 360 1.06 -16.94 1.80
N ASP A 361 2.15 -16.23 1.50
CA ASP A 361 2.08 -14.92 0.86
C ASP A 361 1.56 -15.02 -0.60
N GLU A 362 1.84 -16.13 -1.27
CA GLU A 362 1.35 -16.42 -2.62
C GLU A 362 -0.08 -16.96 -2.67
N ASN A 363 -0.55 -17.68 -1.62
CA ASN A 363 -1.75 -18.50 -1.71
C ASN A 363 -2.83 -18.18 -0.66
N HIS A 364 -2.55 -17.33 0.35
CA HIS A 364 -3.48 -17.00 1.42
C HIS A 364 -3.73 -15.49 1.51
N LEU A 365 -5.00 -15.07 1.52
CA LEU A 365 -5.39 -13.66 1.52
C LEU A 365 -4.77 -12.84 2.67
N GLU A 366 -4.61 -13.43 3.83
CA GLU A 366 -3.99 -12.77 4.98
C GLU A 366 -2.47 -12.97 5.05
N GLY A 367 -1.87 -13.66 4.08
CA GLY A 367 -0.43 -13.88 3.98
C GLY A 367 0.19 -14.68 5.12
N SER A 368 1.50 -14.55 5.24
CA SER A 368 2.31 -15.21 6.26
C SER A 368 1.94 -14.81 7.68
N VAL A 369 2.21 -15.70 8.63
CA VAL A 369 1.89 -15.53 10.05
C VAL A 369 2.92 -16.25 10.92
N GLU A 370 3.16 -15.75 12.13
CA GLU A 370 3.99 -16.42 13.12
C GLU A 370 3.31 -17.71 13.59
N SER A 371 4.02 -18.84 13.45
CA SER A 371 3.57 -20.19 13.84
C SER A 371 4.74 -21.04 14.30
N ASN A 372 4.45 -22.00 15.16
CA ASN A 372 5.49 -22.89 15.72
C ASN A 372 5.56 -24.25 15.02
N ILE A 373 4.45 -24.70 14.42
CA ILE A 373 4.32 -26.01 13.81
C ILE A 373 3.66 -25.85 12.45
N ASN A 374 4.32 -26.31 11.41
CA ASN A 374 3.89 -26.14 10.03
C ASN A 374 3.97 -27.46 9.29
N PHE A 375 2.84 -27.97 8.82
CA PHE A 375 2.77 -29.16 8.00
C PHE A 375 2.39 -28.84 6.56
N GLY A 376 3.00 -29.52 5.60
CA GLY A 376 2.66 -29.46 4.19
C GLY A 376 2.33 -30.82 3.58
N LEU A 377 1.45 -30.79 2.60
CA LEU A 377 1.26 -31.88 1.66
C LEU A 377 2.04 -31.57 0.37
N PHE A 378 2.87 -32.52 -0.02
CA PHE A 378 3.68 -32.44 -1.24
C PHE A 378 3.17 -33.47 -2.26
N TYR A 379 2.92 -33.02 -3.48
CA TYR A 379 2.56 -33.84 -4.62
C TYR A 379 3.60 -33.63 -5.72
N ASN A 380 4.30 -34.70 -6.13
CA ASN A 380 5.43 -34.63 -7.05
C ASN A 380 6.48 -33.58 -6.60
N ASP A 381 6.85 -33.62 -5.32
CA ASP A 381 7.77 -32.70 -4.64
C ASP A 381 7.34 -31.22 -4.60
N GLU A 382 6.16 -30.88 -5.08
CA GLU A 382 5.58 -29.56 -4.97
C GLU A 382 4.68 -29.44 -3.74
N LEU A 383 4.82 -28.35 -2.97
CA LEU A 383 3.94 -28.03 -1.86
C LEU A 383 2.56 -27.58 -2.39
N VAL A 384 1.51 -28.35 -2.06
CA VAL A 384 0.15 -28.11 -2.59
C VAL A 384 -0.88 -27.77 -1.53
N PHE A 385 -0.59 -28.00 -0.26
CA PHE A 385 -1.48 -27.66 0.85
C PHE A 385 -0.67 -27.46 2.13
N ILE A 386 -1.03 -26.47 2.93
CA ILE A 386 -0.35 -26.15 4.19
C ILE A 386 -1.33 -26.06 5.35
N MET A 387 -0.83 -26.35 6.56
CA MET A 387 -1.55 -26.15 7.82
C MET A 387 -0.57 -25.69 8.90
N CYS A 388 -0.87 -24.54 9.54
CA CYS A 388 -0.01 -23.88 10.51
C CYS A 388 -0.67 -23.75 11.87
N PHE A 389 0.06 -24.12 12.92
CA PHE A 389 -0.40 -24.07 14.31
C PHE A 389 0.50 -23.19 15.16
N LYS A 390 -0.13 -22.50 16.11
CA LYS A 390 0.53 -21.81 17.22
C LYS A 390 0.39 -22.64 18.48
N SER A 391 1.51 -22.95 19.14
CA SER A 391 1.51 -23.62 20.42
C SER A 391 1.10 -22.64 21.52
N LEU A 392 0.19 -23.07 22.38
CA LEU A 392 -0.27 -22.38 23.57
C LEU A 392 0.14 -23.17 24.82
N LYS A 393 -0.09 -22.65 26.02
CA LYS A 393 0.19 -23.35 27.25
C LYS A 393 -0.68 -24.61 27.41
N ASN A 394 -0.23 -25.59 28.22
CA ASN A 394 -0.99 -26.78 28.62
C ASN A 394 -1.39 -27.71 27.46
N ASN A 395 -0.57 -27.85 26.44
CA ASN A 395 -0.84 -28.67 25.26
C ASN A 395 -2.11 -28.24 24.49
N HIS A 396 -2.40 -26.92 24.50
CA HIS A 396 -3.40 -26.28 23.69
C HIS A 396 -2.75 -25.68 22.45
N PHE A 397 -3.51 -25.57 21.36
CA PHE A 397 -3.02 -25.08 20.09
C PHE A 397 -4.08 -24.20 19.41
N GLU A 398 -3.62 -23.33 18.55
CA GLU A 398 -4.45 -22.56 17.65
C GLU A 398 -4.10 -22.92 16.20
N LEU A 399 -5.07 -23.43 15.45
CA LEU A 399 -4.95 -23.57 14.00
C LEU A 399 -5.16 -22.20 13.38
N ILE A 400 -4.04 -21.59 12.94
CA ILE A 400 -4.03 -20.18 12.52
C ILE A 400 -4.28 -20.03 11.03
N ARG A 401 -3.67 -20.89 10.21
CA ARG A 401 -3.75 -20.87 8.74
C ARG A 401 -3.83 -22.25 8.17
N TYR A 402 -4.63 -22.39 7.14
CA TYR A 402 -4.58 -23.51 6.22
C TYR A 402 -5.07 -23.08 4.84
N CYS A 403 -4.39 -23.47 3.79
CA CYS A 403 -4.80 -23.21 2.42
C CYS A 403 -4.20 -24.22 1.44
N SER A 404 -4.85 -24.36 0.30
CA SER A 404 -4.29 -25.01 -0.88
C SER A 404 -3.49 -24.01 -1.72
N LYS A 405 -2.61 -24.53 -2.58
CA LYS A 405 -2.08 -23.78 -3.71
C LYS A 405 -3.22 -23.19 -4.56
N LEU A 406 -3.01 -22.03 -5.17
CA LEU A 406 -4.01 -21.37 -6.02
C LEU A 406 -4.59 -22.35 -7.06
N ASN A 407 -5.87 -22.21 -7.34
CA ASN A 407 -6.63 -22.99 -8.34
C ASN A 407 -6.54 -24.53 -8.15
N THR A 408 -6.15 -24.99 -6.95
CA THR A 408 -5.96 -26.39 -6.64
C THR A 408 -6.86 -26.85 -5.49
N MET A 409 -7.61 -27.92 -5.73
CA MET A 409 -8.39 -28.60 -4.70
C MET A 409 -7.64 -29.86 -4.24
N VAL A 410 -7.25 -29.88 -2.97
CA VAL A 410 -6.61 -31.05 -2.35
C VAL A 410 -7.65 -31.82 -1.52
N TYR A 411 -8.28 -32.82 -2.14
CA TYR A 411 -9.32 -33.63 -1.48
C TYR A 411 -8.77 -34.39 -0.29
N GLY A 412 -9.34 -34.15 0.90
CA GLY A 412 -8.90 -34.74 2.15
C GLY A 412 -7.64 -34.11 2.75
N GLY A 413 -7.16 -32.97 2.19
CA GLY A 413 -5.95 -32.29 2.68
C GLY A 413 -6.08 -31.85 4.14
N LEU A 414 -7.17 -31.15 4.48
CA LEU A 414 -7.46 -30.74 5.85
C LEU A 414 -7.49 -31.92 6.83
N SER A 415 -8.24 -32.98 6.49
CA SER A 415 -8.34 -34.20 7.30
C SER A 415 -6.99 -34.85 7.55
N ARG A 416 -6.21 -35.00 6.49
CA ARG A 416 -4.92 -35.72 6.54
C ARG A 416 -3.89 -35.00 7.41
N LEU A 417 -3.73 -33.67 7.23
CA LEU A 417 -2.79 -32.90 8.06
C LEU A 417 -3.28 -32.74 9.50
N LEU A 418 -4.57 -32.55 9.71
CA LEU A 418 -5.15 -32.47 11.05
C LEU A 418 -4.94 -33.77 11.82
N ASN A 419 -5.12 -34.94 11.18
CA ASN A 419 -4.88 -36.23 11.82
C ASN A 419 -3.38 -36.44 12.11
N ALA A 420 -2.49 -36.09 11.19
CA ALA A 420 -1.06 -36.13 11.42
C ALA A 420 -0.65 -35.25 12.60
N PHE A 421 -1.18 -34.04 12.67
CA PHE A 421 -0.98 -33.14 13.82
C PHE A 421 -1.47 -33.74 15.12
N LYS A 422 -2.70 -34.28 15.16
CA LYS A 422 -3.27 -34.92 16.36
C LYS A 422 -2.45 -36.12 16.85
N LEU A 423 -1.90 -36.90 15.93
CA LEU A 423 -1.05 -38.06 16.24
C LEU A 423 0.33 -37.67 16.76
N ASN A 424 0.95 -36.64 16.24
CA ASN A 424 2.30 -36.23 16.61
C ASN A 424 2.34 -35.37 17.88
N TYR A 425 1.35 -34.53 18.09
CA TYR A 425 1.35 -33.51 19.16
C TYR A 425 0.38 -33.79 20.30
N PHE A 426 -0.51 -34.77 20.15
CA PHE A 426 -1.48 -35.16 21.18
C PHE A 426 -2.22 -33.99 21.83
N PRO A 427 -2.82 -33.03 21.05
CA PRO A 427 -3.42 -31.84 21.61
C PRO A 427 -4.57 -32.18 22.58
N LYS A 428 -4.72 -31.39 23.65
CA LYS A 428 -5.90 -31.40 24.51
C LYS A 428 -7.00 -30.52 23.93
N TYR A 429 -6.61 -29.45 23.26
CA TYR A 429 -7.49 -28.41 22.76
C TYR A 429 -6.93 -27.79 21.51
N ILE A 430 -7.76 -27.57 20.49
CA ILE A 430 -7.42 -26.83 19.28
C ILE A 430 -8.50 -25.77 19.05
N LYS A 431 -8.11 -24.49 19.01
CA LYS A 431 -8.97 -23.36 18.60
C LYS A 431 -8.73 -23.06 17.13
N CYS A 432 -9.77 -22.65 16.41
CA CYS A 432 -9.68 -22.17 15.04
C CYS A 432 -10.66 -21.01 14.84
N LEU A 433 -10.16 -19.88 14.34
CA LEU A 433 -10.97 -18.73 13.95
C LEU A 433 -11.14 -18.72 12.44
N ILE A 434 -12.38 -18.67 11.98
CA ILE A 434 -12.71 -18.65 10.56
C ILE A 434 -13.36 -17.32 10.19
N ASP A 435 -12.78 -16.63 9.19
CA ASP A 435 -13.31 -15.36 8.70
C ASP A 435 -14.73 -15.57 8.12
N ARG A 436 -15.69 -14.87 8.71
CA ARG A 436 -17.10 -14.97 8.35
C ARG A 436 -17.40 -14.43 6.96
N ARG A 437 -16.55 -13.56 6.42
CA ARG A 437 -16.68 -13.06 5.04
C ARG A 437 -16.63 -14.16 3.98
N PHE A 438 -15.91 -15.25 4.26
CA PHE A 438 -15.69 -16.35 3.31
C PHE A 438 -16.30 -17.68 3.76
N SER A 439 -17.01 -17.72 4.87
CA SER A 439 -17.46 -18.98 5.45
C SER A 439 -18.91 -18.92 5.95
N PHE A 440 -19.67 -19.91 5.55
CA PHE A 440 -21.00 -20.22 6.06
C PHE A 440 -21.13 -21.74 6.13
N ASN A 441 -21.72 -22.30 7.22
CA ASN A 441 -21.84 -23.74 7.43
C ASN A 441 -20.52 -24.52 7.26
N HIS A 442 -19.50 -24.12 8.01
CA HIS A 442 -18.13 -24.55 7.82
C HIS A 442 -17.91 -26.06 8.08
N ASN A 443 -17.14 -26.70 7.20
CA ASN A 443 -16.82 -28.14 7.24
C ASN A 443 -16.02 -28.62 8.46
N LEU A 444 -15.52 -27.73 9.33
CA LEU A 444 -14.76 -28.13 10.54
C LEU A 444 -15.57 -29.02 11.49
N GLN A 445 -16.91 -28.89 11.47
CA GLN A 445 -17.78 -29.78 12.26
C GLN A 445 -17.61 -31.26 11.89
N LYS A 446 -17.27 -31.57 10.63
CA LYS A 446 -16.98 -32.94 10.17
C LYS A 446 -15.68 -33.53 10.78
N PHE A 447 -14.88 -32.70 11.44
CA PHE A 447 -13.64 -33.08 12.12
C PHE A 447 -13.72 -32.90 13.64
N ASP A 448 -14.96 -32.97 14.19
CA ASP A 448 -15.27 -32.88 15.61
C ASP A 448 -15.01 -31.50 16.24
N PHE A 449 -14.86 -30.47 15.44
CA PHE A 449 -14.85 -29.09 15.96
C PHE A 449 -16.29 -28.65 16.27
N LYS A 450 -16.48 -28.05 17.43
CA LYS A 450 -17.75 -27.46 17.85
C LYS A 450 -17.69 -25.94 17.72
N LEU A 451 -18.73 -25.34 17.18
CA LEU A 451 -18.88 -23.88 17.18
C LEU A 451 -19.15 -23.41 18.61
N LYS A 452 -18.26 -22.62 19.19
CA LYS A 452 -18.40 -22.02 20.53
C LYS A 452 -19.07 -20.65 20.51
N GLY A 453 -19.19 -20.03 19.34
CA GLY A 453 -19.79 -18.72 19.16
C GLY A 453 -19.09 -17.92 18.05
N THR A 454 -19.39 -16.63 18.01
CA THR A 454 -18.83 -15.70 17.04
C THR A 454 -18.04 -14.60 17.75
N LEU A 455 -16.96 -14.14 17.12
CA LEU A 455 -16.27 -12.92 17.52
C LEU A 455 -16.84 -11.72 16.74
N PRO A 456 -16.92 -10.54 17.37
CA PRO A 456 -17.45 -9.35 16.73
C PRO A 456 -16.55 -8.90 15.57
N PRO A 457 -17.08 -8.04 14.67
CA PRO A 457 -16.29 -7.42 13.62
C PRO A 457 -15.05 -6.72 14.16
N SER A 458 -13.93 -6.95 13.49
CA SER A 458 -12.69 -6.18 13.62
C SER A 458 -12.57 -5.21 12.45
N HIS A 459 -11.70 -4.21 12.59
CA HIS A 459 -11.52 -3.21 11.56
C HIS A 459 -10.13 -3.30 10.94
N PHE A 460 -10.04 -2.76 9.74
CA PHE A 460 -8.79 -2.41 9.07
C PHE A 460 -8.69 -0.89 8.99
N PHE A 461 -7.49 -0.36 9.06
CA PHE A 461 -7.23 1.04 8.70
C PHE A 461 -7.03 1.16 7.19
N ILE A 462 -7.41 2.31 6.63
CA ILE A 462 -7.23 2.61 5.22
C ILE A 462 -6.04 3.57 5.08
N SER A 463 -4.99 3.13 4.37
CA SER A 463 -3.82 3.94 4.05
C SER A 463 -3.41 3.69 2.61
N ASN A 464 -3.29 4.75 1.81
CA ASN A 464 -2.92 4.68 0.39
C ASN A 464 -3.73 3.63 -0.41
N ASN A 465 -5.04 3.59 -0.21
CA ASN A 465 -5.96 2.61 -0.80
C ASN A 465 -5.64 1.13 -0.47
N LYS A 466 -4.88 0.88 0.60
CA LYS A 466 -4.64 -0.46 1.14
C LYS A 466 -5.29 -0.62 2.50
N LEU A 467 -5.73 -1.84 2.79
CA LEU A 467 -6.21 -2.22 4.11
C LEU A 467 -5.01 -2.67 4.98
N ILE A 468 -4.88 -2.05 6.14
CA ILE A 468 -3.83 -2.35 7.11
C ILE A 468 -4.48 -2.87 8.38
N LYS A 469 -4.01 -4.00 8.90
CA LYS A 469 -4.46 -4.51 10.20
C LYS A 469 -4.05 -3.55 11.31
N PRO A 470 -4.88 -3.36 12.36
CA PRO A 470 -4.53 -2.55 13.50
C PRO A 470 -3.35 -3.20 14.25
N GLU A 471 -2.16 -2.64 14.11
CA GLU A 471 -1.02 -2.93 14.96
C GLU A 471 -1.08 -2.01 16.18
N ASN A 472 -0.54 -2.45 17.33
CA ASN A 472 -0.68 -1.76 18.63
C ASN A 472 -0.20 -0.30 18.69
N ASN A 473 0.38 0.24 17.61
CA ASN A 473 0.97 1.57 17.53
C ASN A 473 0.37 2.53 16.50
N LEU A 474 -0.66 2.13 15.74
CA LEU A 474 -1.34 3.01 14.76
C LEU A 474 -2.47 3.81 15.44
N LYS A 475 -2.13 4.87 16.16
CA LYS A 475 -3.13 5.69 16.90
C LYS A 475 -3.83 6.77 16.06
N ASP A 476 -3.40 7.07 14.84
CA ASP A 476 -3.83 8.27 14.11
C ASP A 476 -4.47 8.04 12.74
N GLU A 477 -4.82 6.80 12.37
CA GLU A 477 -5.58 6.58 11.14
C GLU A 477 -7.08 6.67 11.44
N THR A 478 -7.67 7.75 10.95
CA THR A 478 -9.07 8.14 11.26
C THR A 478 -10.09 7.39 10.44
N ASN A 479 -9.70 6.73 9.33
CA ASN A 479 -10.65 6.06 8.46
C ASN A 479 -10.53 4.55 8.56
N LYS A 480 -11.65 3.88 8.88
CA LYS A 480 -11.74 2.45 9.15
C LYS A 480 -12.75 1.78 8.23
N ILE A 481 -12.50 0.51 7.94
CA ILE A 481 -13.48 -0.38 7.33
C ILE A 481 -13.58 -1.65 8.18
N TRP A 482 -14.79 -2.18 8.36
CA TRP A 482 -15.08 -3.28 9.27
C TRP A 482 -15.32 -4.58 8.50
N ASN A 483 -14.80 -5.71 9.01
CA ASN A 483 -15.13 -7.04 8.51
C ASN A 483 -16.45 -7.58 9.13
N CYS A 484 -16.71 -8.87 8.93
CA CYS A 484 -17.92 -9.52 9.45
C CYS A 484 -17.69 -10.31 10.76
N GLY A 485 -16.49 -10.21 11.36
CA GLY A 485 -16.10 -11.02 12.51
C GLY A 485 -15.71 -12.44 12.14
N TYR A 486 -15.61 -13.32 13.13
CA TYR A 486 -15.10 -14.67 12.96
C TYR A 486 -16.00 -15.70 13.64
N TYR A 487 -16.10 -16.90 13.09
CA TYR A 487 -16.58 -18.06 13.79
C TYR A 487 -15.47 -18.64 14.66
N ASN A 488 -15.77 -18.93 15.93
CA ASN A 488 -14.84 -19.54 16.88
C ASN A 488 -15.13 -21.04 17.03
N PHE A 489 -14.33 -21.86 16.39
CA PHE A 489 -14.41 -23.32 16.46
C PHE A 489 -13.40 -23.87 17.45
N VAL A 490 -13.81 -24.92 18.15
CA VAL A 490 -12.99 -25.60 19.17
C VAL A 490 -13.10 -27.09 19.02
N TRP A 491 -11.96 -27.77 19.00
CA TRP A 491 -11.84 -29.21 19.14
C TRP A 491 -11.23 -29.53 20.52
N THR A 492 -11.79 -30.56 21.21
CA THR A 492 -11.25 -31.09 22.47
C THR A 492 -11.10 -32.60 22.39
N ARG A 493 -10.07 -33.13 23.04
CA ARG A 493 -9.83 -34.58 23.05
C ARG A 493 -10.96 -35.42 23.64
N GLU A 494 -11.69 -34.88 24.61
CA GLU A 494 -12.84 -35.54 25.28
C GLU A 494 -14.01 -35.80 24.32
N ASN A 495 -14.06 -35.15 23.16
CA ASN A 495 -15.08 -35.40 22.15
C ASN A 495 -14.88 -36.71 21.38
N LEU A 496 -13.77 -37.44 21.58
CA LEU A 496 -13.48 -38.74 20.94
C LEU A 496 -14.03 -39.92 21.72
N ASN A 497 -14.48 -39.71 22.97
CA ASN A 497 -14.97 -40.77 23.86
C ASN A 497 -16.51 -40.81 24.00
N LYS A 498 -17.20 -40.17 23.08
CA LYS A 498 -18.63 -40.26 22.88
C LYS A 498 -18.94 -40.75 21.47
#